data_ce3f0cb10f20afb69c66eb1608451dd5
#
_entry.id   ce3f0cb10f20afb69c66eb1608451dd5
#
_cell.length_a   1.000
_cell.length_b   1.000
_cell.length_c   1.000
_cell.angle_alpha   90.00
_cell.angle_beta   90.00
_cell.angle_gamma   90.00
#
_symmetry.space_group_name_H-M   'P 1'
#
loop_
_entity.id
_entity.type
_entity.pdbx_description
1 polymer ?
#
loop_
_entity_poly.entity_id
_entity_poly.type
_entity_poly.pdbx_seq_one_letter_code
_entity_poly.pdbx_strand_id
1 'polypeptide(L)'
;TEKEHHSDIDHWQMLAVAFGNELRYVPVKGDLTLDMEEYEASIEGAGLVCVVHTSNVLGVRNPIEDIIRIAHENGARVLLDAAQGAPHCQINMAELGADMMALSAHKMCGPTGIGCLLVNEETFQEMKPFMGGGDMIETVTLEGSTYQTNEHRFEAGTPRIAEAIGWKSALDYLGQLNLNEQHQRLLGIARYVADELRSLGMTVYGRHDDNDSSVVSFLHPTLHSEDFAHLLDARGVAVRTGHHCAQPLLNRLGISGTVRASFYIYNTMEDAEEFLTHLRDILERFA
;
A
#
# COMPACT_ATOMS: atom_id res chain seq x y z
N THR A 1 2.09 11.70 -0.89
CA THR A 1 2.58 11.83 -2.28
C THR A 1 1.47 11.57 -3.29
N GLU A 2 1.72 11.79 -4.60
CA GLU A 2 0.74 11.43 -5.65
C GLU A 2 0.53 9.91 -5.79
N LYS A 3 1.39 9.08 -5.18
CA LYS A 3 1.29 7.61 -5.20
C LYS A 3 0.37 7.04 -4.12
N GLU A 4 -0.12 7.85 -3.20
CA GLU A 4 -0.85 7.37 -2.04
C GLU A 4 -2.18 6.70 -2.42
N HIS A 5 -2.58 5.74 -1.61
CA HIS A 5 -3.92 5.17 -1.66
C HIS A 5 -4.97 6.21 -1.26
N HIS A 6 -6.20 6.10 -1.76
CA HIS A 6 -7.28 7.05 -1.43
C HIS A 6 -7.53 7.18 0.08
N SER A 7 -7.40 6.11 0.85
CA SER A 7 -7.59 6.17 2.30
C SER A 7 -6.60 7.09 3.00
N ASP A 8 -5.39 7.28 2.45
CA ASP A 8 -4.45 8.23 3.01
C ASP A 8 -4.83 9.66 2.61
N ILE A 9 -5.01 9.90 1.31
CA ILE A 9 -5.29 11.25 0.79
C ILE A 9 -6.57 11.82 1.38
N ASP A 10 -7.67 11.05 1.35
CA ASP A 10 -8.98 11.51 1.80
C ASP A 10 -8.98 11.87 3.30
N HIS A 11 -8.38 11.02 4.15
CA HIS A 11 -8.28 11.31 5.58
C HIS A 11 -7.47 12.58 5.86
N TRP A 12 -6.35 12.78 5.18
CA TRP A 12 -5.55 13.99 5.36
C TRP A 12 -6.28 15.23 4.86
N GLN A 13 -7.04 15.15 3.77
CA GLN A 13 -7.88 16.25 3.29
C GLN A 13 -8.97 16.59 4.31
N MET A 14 -9.64 15.60 4.88
CA MET A 14 -10.65 15.82 5.93
C MET A 14 -10.04 16.49 7.17
N LEU A 15 -8.88 16.03 7.63
CA LEU A 15 -8.18 16.61 8.79
C LEU A 15 -7.66 18.01 8.49
N ALA A 16 -7.14 18.25 7.29
CA ALA A 16 -6.69 19.58 6.87
C ALA A 16 -7.83 20.60 6.92
N VAL A 17 -9.00 20.24 6.43
CA VAL A 17 -10.21 21.10 6.52
C VAL A 17 -10.64 21.32 7.97
N ALA A 18 -10.64 20.25 8.80
CA ALA A 18 -11.12 20.33 10.17
C ALA A 18 -10.20 21.17 11.08
N PHE A 19 -8.90 21.14 10.87
CA PHE A 19 -7.89 21.77 11.74
C PHE A 19 -7.16 22.94 11.08
N GLY A 20 -7.44 23.25 9.82
CA GLY A 20 -6.80 24.36 9.09
C GLY A 20 -5.34 24.06 8.72
N ASN A 21 -4.97 22.79 8.60
CA ASN A 21 -3.63 22.39 8.20
C ASN A 21 -3.44 22.52 6.68
N GLU A 22 -2.20 22.82 6.27
CA GLU A 22 -1.80 22.79 4.86
C GLU A 22 -1.41 21.37 4.45
N LEU A 23 -1.84 20.94 3.27
CA LEU A 23 -1.39 19.70 2.63
C LEU A 23 -0.51 20.02 1.42
N ARG A 24 0.65 19.38 1.36
CA ARG A 24 1.58 19.45 0.23
C ARG A 24 1.71 18.05 -0.38
N TYR A 25 1.74 17.99 -1.70
CA TYR A 25 1.83 16.71 -2.43
C TYR A 25 3.12 16.66 -3.24
N VAL A 26 3.92 15.63 -2.99
CA VAL A 26 5.14 15.38 -3.74
C VAL A 26 4.81 14.64 -5.02
N PRO A 27 5.22 15.13 -6.20
CA PRO A 27 4.87 14.54 -7.50
C PRO A 27 5.68 13.28 -7.81
N VAL A 28 5.19 12.58 -8.85
CA VAL A 28 5.86 11.43 -9.46
C VAL A 28 6.60 11.89 -10.72
N LYS A 29 7.86 11.47 -10.86
CA LYS A 29 8.68 11.71 -12.07
C LYS A 29 8.21 10.84 -13.25
N GLY A 30 8.70 11.15 -14.44
CA GLY A 30 8.39 10.39 -15.66
C GLY A 30 8.88 8.93 -15.65
N ASP A 31 9.86 8.60 -14.81
CA ASP A 31 10.36 7.24 -14.56
C ASP A 31 9.58 6.50 -13.46
N LEU A 32 8.48 7.07 -13.00
CA LEU A 32 7.57 6.52 -11.98
C LEU A 32 8.17 6.53 -10.55
N THR A 33 9.32 7.15 -10.32
CA THR A 33 9.88 7.39 -9.00
C THR A 33 9.26 8.62 -8.34
N LEU A 34 9.42 8.75 -7.02
CA LEU A 34 9.07 9.96 -6.30
C LEU A 34 10.08 11.07 -6.62
N ASP A 35 9.61 12.31 -6.78
CA ASP A 35 10.49 13.45 -6.94
C ASP A 35 11.10 13.87 -5.59
N MET A 36 12.30 13.38 -5.32
CA MET A 36 12.99 13.64 -4.05
C MET A 36 13.51 15.08 -3.93
N GLU A 37 13.75 15.77 -5.04
CA GLU A 37 14.13 17.19 -5.01
C GLU A 37 12.93 18.05 -4.57
N GLU A 38 11.75 17.77 -5.12
CA GLU A 38 10.50 18.42 -4.70
C GLU A 38 10.11 18.03 -3.27
N TYR A 39 10.41 16.79 -2.84
CA TYR A 39 10.22 16.35 -1.46
C TYR A 39 11.06 17.22 -0.49
N GLU A 40 12.36 17.38 -0.76
CA GLU A 40 13.25 18.21 0.04
C GLU A 40 12.81 19.68 0.06
N ALA A 41 12.33 20.19 -1.05
CA ALA A 41 11.82 21.55 -1.13
C ALA A 41 10.51 21.76 -0.35
N SER A 42 9.69 20.71 -0.24
CA SER A 42 8.36 20.75 0.38
C SER A 42 8.37 20.48 1.88
N ILE A 43 9.48 19.98 2.46
CA ILE A 43 9.50 19.47 3.84
C ILE A 43 9.55 20.57 4.89
N GLU A 44 10.02 21.78 4.58
CA GLU A 44 10.18 22.86 5.55
C GLU A 44 8.86 23.18 6.26
N GLY A 45 8.88 23.11 7.60
CA GLY A 45 7.73 23.36 8.46
C GLY A 45 6.65 22.28 8.44
N ALA A 46 6.88 21.15 7.79
CA ALA A 46 5.99 20.00 7.89
C ALA A 46 6.08 19.36 9.27
N GLY A 47 4.94 19.04 9.88
CA GLY A 47 4.87 18.30 11.15
C GLY A 47 4.74 16.80 10.95
N LEU A 48 4.23 16.36 9.80
CA LEU A 48 4.00 14.95 9.47
C LEU A 48 4.21 14.69 7.99
N VAL A 49 4.94 13.64 7.68
CA VAL A 49 5.05 13.04 6.35
C VAL A 49 4.26 11.75 6.33
N CYS A 50 3.34 11.61 5.38
CA CYS A 50 2.65 10.36 5.11
C CYS A 50 3.11 9.82 3.76
N VAL A 51 3.58 8.57 3.74
CA VAL A 51 4.13 7.96 2.53
C VAL A 51 3.82 6.48 2.44
N VAL A 52 3.36 6.04 1.26
CA VAL A 52 3.23 4.62 0.96
C VAL A 52 4.61 3.98 0.75
N HIS A 53 4.84 2.84 1.40
CA HIS A 53 6.08 2.07 1.20
C HIS A 53 6.24 1.61 -0.25
N THR A 54 5.19 0.99 -0.78
CA THR A 54 5.17 0.43 -2.12
C THR A 54 3.83 0.75 -2.79
N SER A 55 3.87 1.33 -3.98
CA SER A 55 2.66 1.68 -4.74
C SER A 55 1.84 0.44 -5.07
N ASN A 56 0.56 0.47 -4.74
CA ASN A 56 -0.39 -0.59 -5.07
C ASN A 56 -0.78 -0.66 -6.56
N VAL A 57 -0.37 0.33 -7.35
CA VAL A 57 -0.58 0.38 -8.81
C VAL A 57 0.71 0.03 -9.55
N LEU A 58 1.80 0.72 -9.23
CA LEU A 58 3.06 0.62 -9.96
C LEU A 58 3.95 -0.52 -9.48
N GLY A 59 3.72 -1.03 -8.26
CA GLY A 59 4.64 -1.94 -7.59
C GLY A 59 5.94 -1.27 -7.13
N VAL A 60 6.20 -0.03 -7.48
CA VAL A 60 7.44 0.71 -7.21
C VAL A 60 7.54 1.04 -5.72
N ARG A 61 8.66 0.62 -5.11
CA ARG A 61 9.04 0.98 -3.73
C ARG A 61 9.58 2.40 -3.69
N ASN A 62 9.18 3.17 -2.68
CA ASN A 62 9.73 4.49 -2.40
C ASN A 62 11.05 4.39 -1.60
N PRO A 63 11.93 5.40 -1.67
CA PRO A 63 13.20 5.43 -0.93
C PRO A 63 12.94 5.82 0.54
N ILE A 64 12.37 4.89 1.31
CA ILE A 64 11.81 5.14 2.65
C ILE A 64 12.87 5.61 3.63
N GLU A 65 14.07 5.03 3.56
CA GLU A 65 15.20 5.35 4.42
C GLU A 65 15.60 6.84 4.27
N ASP A 66 15.68 7.34 3.04
CA ASP A 66 15.98 8.74 2.76
C ASP A 66 14.81 9.66 3.16
N ILE A 67 13.58 9.26 2.89
CA ILE A 67 12.39 10.02 3.26
C ILE A 67 12.33 10.22 4.77
N ILE A 68 12.55 9.17 5.56
CA ILE A 68 12.53 9.25 7.03
C ILE A 68 13.68 10.16 7.52
N ARG A 69 14.89 9.95 7.03
CA ARG A 69 16.06 10.76 7.41
C ARG A 69 15.81 12.25 7.16
N ILE A 70 15.38 12.61 5.96
CA ILE A 70 15.11 14.01 5.59
C ILE A 70 13.95 14.58 6.43
N ALA A 71 12.89 13.82 6.68
CA ALA A 71 11.78 14.26 7.53
C ALA A 71 12.27 14.61 8.95
N HIS A 72 13.04 13.71 9.57
CA HIS A 72 13.56 13.89 10.93
C HIS A 72 14.56 15.04 11.02
N GLU A 73 15.41 15.24 10.01
CA GLU A 73 16.32 16.39 9.94
C GLU A 73 15.56 17.74 9.91
N ASN A 74 14.29 17.73 9.46
CA ASN A 74 13.41 18.88 9.43
C ASN A 74 12.35 18.91 10.57
N GLY A 75 12.44 17.99 11.53
CA GLY A 75 11.55 17.92 12.70
C GLY A 75 10.15 17.36 12.40
N ALA A 76 9.94 16.73 11.24
CA ALA A 76 8.70 16.08 10.88
C ALA A 76 8.71 14.60 11.28
N ARG A 77 7.56 14.07 11.73
CA ARG A 77 7.34 12.64 11.94
C ARG A 77 6.95 11.95 10.63
N VAL A 78 7.13 10.64 10.58
CA VAL A 78 6.79 9.83 9.41
C VAL A 78 5.77 8.75 9.76
N LEU A 79 4.64 8.75 9.04
CA LEU A 79 3.69 7.65 8.97
C LEU A 79 3.92 6.90 7.66
N LEU A 80 4.29 5.63 7.80
CA LEU A 80 4.53 4.73 6.68
C LEU A 80 3.30 3.87 6.42
N ASP A 81 2.64 4.02 5.27
CA ASP A 81 1.69 3.02 4.80
C ASP A 81 2.45 1.81 4.24
N ALA A 82 2.54 0.76 5.04
CA ALA A 82 3.20 -0.49 4.67
C ALA A 82 2.20 -1.58 4.21
N ALA A 83 0.94 -1.22 3.92
CA ALA A 83 -0.08 -2.19 3.55
C ALA A 83 0.26 -3.01 2.30
N GLN A 84 1.07 -2.48 1.38
CA GLN A 84 1.59 -3.23 0.22
C GLN A 84 3.03 -3.72 0.42
N GLY A 85 3.82 -3.09 1.29
CA GLY A 85 5.20 -3.49 1.54
C GLY A 85 5.32 -4.71 2.46
N ALA A 86 4.64 -4.67 3.60
CA ALA A 86 4.74 -5.69 4.64
C ALA A 86 4.37 -7.12 4.21
N PRO A 87 3.43 -7.35 3.28
CA PRO A 87 3.18 -8.69 2.75
C PRO A 87 4.35 -9.29 1.99
N HIS A 88 5.18 -8.47 1.37
CA HIS A 88 6.19 -8.90 0.40
C HIS A 88 7.63 -8.85 0.93
N CYS A 89 7.91 -8.01 1.92
CA CYS A 89 9.24 -7.88 2.49
C CYS A 89 9.19 -7.73 4.01
N GLN A 90 10.26 -8.14 4.66
CA GLN A 90 10.42 -7.92 6.09
C GLN A 90 10.75 -6.45 6.33
N ILE A 91 9.89 -5.76 7.10
CA ILE A 91 10.05 -4.36 7.47
C ILE A 91 10.24 -4.31 8.98
N ASN A 92 11.37 -3.77 9.42
CA ASN A 92 11.63 -3.47 10.83
C ASN A 92 11.45 -1.97 11.05
N MET A 93 10.32 -1.57 11.63
CA MET A 93 9.99 -0.17 11.87
C MET A 93 11.04 0.54 12.74
N ALA A 94 11.58 -0.16 13.74
CA ALA A 94 12.57 0.43 14.65
C ALA A 94 13.92 0.68 13.95
N GLU A 95 14.36 -0.23 13.07
CA GLU A 95 15.59 -0.06 12.29
C GLU A 95 15.44 1.03 11.23
N LEU A 96 14.25 1.13 10.61
CA LEU A 96 13.93 2.21 9.66
C LEU A 96 13.84 3.57 10.35
N GLY A 97 13.47 3.58 11.64
CA GLY A 97 13.22 4.81 12.39
C GLY A 97 11.87 5.48 12.07
N ALA A 98 10.93 4.80 11.45
CA ALA A 98 9.60 5.35 11.22
C ALA A 98 8.86 5.57 12.55
N ASP A 99 8.09 6.65 12.66
CA ASP A 99 7.35 6.98 13.88
C ASP A 99 6.06 6.18 13.98
N MET A 100 5.43 5.93 12.83
CA MET A 100 4.20 5.16 12.72
C MET A 100 4.23 4.28 11.47
N MET A 101 3.59 3.10 11.55
CA MET A 101 3.47 2.19 10.40
C MET A 101 2.10 1.52 10.38
N ALA A 102 1.37 1.68 9.28
CA ALA A 102 0.05 1.09 9.07
C ALA A 102 0.14 -0.25 8.32
N LEU A 103 -0.61 -1.24 8.79
CA LEU A 103 -0.66 -2.60 8.24
C LEU A 103 -2.10 -3.08 8.04
N SER A 104 -2.31 -3.97 7.06
CA SER A 104 -3.61 -4.56 6.72
C SER A 104 -3.55 -6.09 6.72
N ALA A 105 -4.30 -6.73 7.61
CA ALA A 105 -4.24 -8.18 7.79
C ALA A 105 -4.61 -8.97 6.53
N HIS A 106 -5.66 -8.54 5.80
CA HIS A 106 -6.13 -9.26 4.61
C HIS A 106 -5.14 -9.30 3.43
N LYS A 107 -4.11 -8.44 3.45
CA LYS A 107 -3.01 -8.48 2.48
C LYS A 107 -1.85 -9.37 2.95
N MET A 108 -1.89 -9.84 4.20
CA MET A 108 -0.88 -10.68 4.86
C MET A 108 -1.44 -12.07 5.21
N CYS A 109 -2.21 -12.68 4.32
CA CYS A 109 -2.90 -13.96 4.53
C CYS A 109 -3.87 -13.98 5.73
N GLY A 110 -4.13 -12.84 6.35
CA GLY A 110 -4.99 -12.67 7.49
C GLY A 110 -6.45 -12.39 7.11
N PRO A 111 -7.34 -12.29 8.10
CA PRO A 111 -8.76 -12.00 7.86
C PRO A 111 -8.99 -10.56 7.42
N THR A 112 -10.17 -10.33 6.83
CA THR A 112 -10.69 -8.98 6.55
C THR A 112 -11.13 -8.30 7.85
N GLY A 113 -11.28 -6.95 7.81
CA GLY A 113 -11.87 -6.17 8.90
C GLY A 113 -10.93 -5.88 10.07
N ILE A 114 -9.65 -6.20 9.96
CA ILE A 114 -8.62 -5.87 10.95
C ILE A 114 -7.34 -5.35 10.28
N GLY A 115 -6.68 -4.44 10.95
CA GLY A 115 -5.37 -3.90 10.65
C GLY A 115 -4.73 -3.37 11.94
N CYS A 116 -3.52 -2.87 11.87
CA CYS A 116 -2.91 -2.22 13.01
C CYS A 116 -2.10 -0.98 12.58
N LEU A 117 -1.96 -0.08 13.54
CA LEU A 117 -1.00 1.02 13.50
C LEU A 117 0.07 0.73 14.56
N LEU A 118 1.30 0.50 14.12
CA LEU A 118 2.46 0.46 15.00
C LEU A 118 2.92 1.90 15.22
N VAL A 119 3.27 2.22 16.46
CA VAL A 119 3.68 3.58 16.84
C VAL A 119 4.89 3.49 17.76
N ASN A 120 5.89 4.34 17.58
CA ASN A 120 7.00 4.45 18.53
C ASN A 120 6.54 5.10 19.84
N GLU A 121 7.29 4.86 20.92
CA GLU A 121 6.88 5.28 22.27
C GLU A 121 6.71 6.80 22.39
N GLU A 122 7.59 7.59 21.79
CA GLU A 122 7.54 9.06 21.86
C GLU A 122 6.26 9.59 21.22
N THR A 123 5.97 9.19 20.00
CA THR A 123 4.74 9.57 19.27
C THR A 123 3.50 9.08 20.02
N PHE A 124 3.54 7.83 20.52
CA PHE A 124 2.42 7.25 21.25
C PHE A 124 2.03 8.09 22.48
N GLN A 125 2.98 8.62 23.23
CA GLN A 125 2.69 9.43 24.41
C GLN A 125 1.99 10.77 24.07
N GLU A 126 2.25 11.33 22.90
CA GLU A 126 1.65 12.60 22.46
C GLU A 126 0.28 12.43 21.77
N MET A 127 -0.02 11.23 21.26
CA MET A 127 -1.28 10.94 20.60
C MET A 127 -2.45 10.99 21.55
N LYS A 128 -3.57 11.54 21.08
CA LYS A 128 -4.84 11.60 21.82
C LYS A 128 -5.88 10.67 21.18
N PRO A 129 -6.78 10.06 21.98
CA PRO A 129 -7.90 9.32 21.43
C PRO A 129 -8.75 10.20 20.51
N PHE A 130 -9.17 9.64 19.38
CA PHE A 130 -10.06 10.33 18.42
C PHE A 130 -11.46 9.72 18.37
N MET A 131 -11.63 8.49 18.89
CA MET A 131 -12.92 7.83 19.11
C MET A 131 -13.13 7.63 20.60
N GLY A 132 -14.39 7.56 21.04
CA GLY A 132 -14.76 7.24 22.40
C GLY A 132 -15.62 5.98 22.45
N GLY A 133 -15.50 5.20 23.56
CA GLY A 133 -16.27 3.98 23.78
C GLY A 133 -15.89 3.25 25.05
N GLY A 134 -16.44 2.07 25.26
CA GLY A 134 -16.04 1.17 26.37
C GLY A 134 -14.61 0.69 26.21
N ASP A 135 -14.06 0.14 27.26
CA ASP A 135 -12.73 -0.48 27.41
C ASP A 135 -11.53 0.50 27.31
N MET A 136 -11.65 1.62 26.60
CA MET A 136 -10.57 2.61 26.43
C MET A 136 -10.52 3.68 27.53
N ILE A 137 -11.57 3.77 28.33
CA ILE A 137 -11.72 4.79 29.38
C ILE A 137 -11.22 4.28 30.74
N GLU A 138 -10.68 5.18 31.54
CA GLU A 138 -10.35 4.93 32.94
C GLU A 138 -11.50 5.37 33.84
N THR A 139 -11.98 6.59 33.67
CA THR A 139 -13.16 7.14 34.40
C THR A 139 -14.03 7.93 33.45
N VAL A 140 -15.36 7.91 33.72
CA VAL A 140 -16.35 8.75 33.05
C VAL A 140 -17.23 9.42 34.11
N THR A 141 -17.36 10.74 34.02
CA THR A 141 -18.31 11.55 34.81
C THR A 141 -19.18 12.36 33.86
N LEU A 142 -20.16 13.08 34.41
CA LEU A 142 -20.97 13.99 33.59
C LEU A 142 -20.20 15.20 33.10
N GLU A 143 -19.07 15.52 33.72
CA GLU A 143 -18.21 16.66 33.42
C GLU A 143 -17.08 16.31 32.42
N GLY A 144 -16.71 15.02 32.30
CA GLY A 144 -15.65 14.60 31.43
C GLY A 144 -15.20 13.15 31.60
N SER A 145 -14.23 12.75 30.80
CA SER A 145 -13.66 11.39 30.81
C SER A 145 -12.14 11.42 30.86
N THR A 146 -11.56 10.41 31.52
CA THR A 146 -10.13 10.08 31.42
C THR A 146 -9.97 8.76 30.71
N TYR A 147 -8.81 8.57 30.08
CA TYR A 147 -8.52 7.42 29.22
C TYR A 147 -7.38 6.59 29.81
N GLN A 148 -7.35 5.32 29.46
CA GLN A 148 -6.23 4.45 29.79
C GLN A 148 -4.90 5.01 29.26
N THR A 149 -3.79 4.64 29.88
CA THR A 149 -2.45 5.13 29.51
C THR A 149 -1.73 4.21 28.53
N ASN A 150 -2.28 3.01 28.29
CA ASN A 150 -1.76 2.00 27.37
C ASN A 150 -2.45 2.08 26.00
N GLU A 151 -2.16 1.12 25.12
CA GLU A 151 -2.71 1.01 23.76
C GLU A 151 -4.24 0.95 23.71
N HIS A 152 -4.89 0.43 24.74
CA HIS A 152 -6.37 0.37 24.79
C HIS A 152 -7.04 1.74 24.71
N ARG A 153 -6.32 2.83 24.99
CA ARG A 153 -6.89 4.19 24.84
C ARG A 153 -7.30 4.55 23.41
N PHE A 154 -6.86 3.78 22.42
CA PHE A 154 -7.20 3.97 21.00
C PHE A 154 -8.18 2.93 20.48
N GLU A 155 -8.58 1.93 21.31
CA GLU A 155 -9.41 0.80 20.93
C GLU A 155 -10.78 0.90 21.60
N ALA A 156 -11.72 1.60 20.95
CA ALA A 156 -13.06 1.85 21.50
C ALA A 156 -13.98 0.64 21.32
N GLY A 157 -14.47 0.10 22.43
CA GLY A 157 -15.39 -1.04 22.48
C GLY A 157 -14.71 -2.40 22.39
N THR A 158 -15.51 -3.46 22.35
CA THR A 158 -15.00 -4.84 22.24
C THR A 158 -14.16 -5.03 20.96
N PRO A 159 -12.91 -5.45 21.07
CA PRO A 159 -12.01 -5.57 19.91
C PRO A 159 -12.43 -6.72 18.97
N ARG A 160 -11.85 -6.77 17.79
CA ARG A 160 -12.01 -7.82 16.78
C ARG A 160 -11.27 -9.10 17.19
N ILE A 161 -11.77 -9.81 18.23
CA ILE A 161 -11.08 -10.93 18.89
C ILE A 161 -10.79 -12.08 17.90
N ALA A 162 -11.80 -12.50 17.14
CA ALA A 162 -11.65 -13.63 16.20
C ALA A 162 -10.67 -13.29 15.08
N GLU A 163 -10.76 -12.08 14.55
CA GLU A 163 -9.88 -11.60 13.48
C GLU A 163 -8.44 -11.44 13.99
N ALA A 164 -8.24 -10.98 15.21
CA ALA A 164 -6.90 -10.87 15.81
C ALA A 164 -6.24 -12.24 15.99
N ILE A 165 -6.98 -13.25 16.46
CA ILE A 165 -6.50 -14.63 16.58
C ILE A 165 -6.18 -15.22 15.20
N GLY A 166 -7.06 -14.99 14.21
CA GLY A 166 -6.86 -15.42 12.83
C GLY A 166 -5.63 -14.76 12.20
N TRP A 167 -5.42 -13.46 12.44
CA TRP A 167 -4.24 -12.76 11.93
C TRP A 167 -2.94 -13.25 12.58
N LYS A 168 -2.95 -13.54 13.88
CA LYS A 168 -1.81 -14.19 14.53
C LYS A 168 -1.40 -15.47 13.81
N SER A 169 -2.35 -16.33 13.48
CA SER A 169 -2.08 -17.57 12.74
C SER A 169 -1.46 -17.33 11.37
N ALA A 170 -1.93 -16.28 10.66
CA ALA A 170 -1.35 -15.88 9.38
C ALA A 170 0.09 -15.34 9.54
N LEU A 171 0.36 -14.56 10.59
CA LEU A 171 1.71 -14.06 10.88
C LEU A 171 2.66 -15.20 11.27
N ASP A 172 2.19 -16.18 12.05
CA ASP A 172 2.96 -17.37 12.39
C ASP A 172 3.31 -18.20 11.13
N TYR A 173 2.38 -18.27 10.15
CA TYR A 173 2.63 -18.92 8.86
C TYR A 173 3.66 -18.13 8.04
N LEU A 174 3.49 -16.83 7.87
CA LEU A 174 4.43 -15.99 7.12
C LEU A 174 5.82 -15.98 7.76
N GLY A 175 5.90 -16.03 9.09
CA GLY A 175 7.15 -16.09 9.83
C GLY A 175 7.97 -17.37 9.61
N GLN A 176 7.34 -18.43 9.08
CA GLN A 176 8.03 -19.67 8.69
C GLN A 176 8.61 -19.62 7.27
N LEU A 177 8.24 -18.62 6.50
CA LEU A 177 8.70 -18.44 5.13
C LEU A 177 9.94 -17.54 5.09
N ASN A 178 10.86 -17.85 4.17
CA ASN A 178 11.92 -16.91 3.82
C ASN A 178 11.33 -15.84 2.89
N LEU A 179 10.79 -14.75 3.47
CA LEU A 179 10.11 -13.70 2.71
C LEU A 179 11.02 -13.05 1.65
N ASN A 180 12.31 -12.94 1.90
CA ASN A 180 13.25 -12.39 0.91
C ASN A 180 13.37 -13.30 -0.32
N GLU A 181 13.46 -14.61 -0.11
CA GLU A 181 13.49 -15.58 -1.21
C GLU A 181 12.16 -15.58 -1.98
N GLN A 182 11.03 -15.56 -1.26
CA GLN A 182 9.71 -15.45 -1.89
C GLN A 182 9.56 -14.16 -2.67
N HIS A 183 10.02 -13.05 -2.14
CA HIS A 183 10.03 -11.76 -2.84
C HIS A 183 10.80 -11.83 -4.18
N GLN A 184 12.02 -12.36 -4.18
CA GLN A 184 12.82 -12.49 -5.40
C GLN A 184 12.17 -13.43 -6.42
N ARG A 185 11.58 -14.54 -5.97
CA ARG A 185 10.84 -15.46 -6.83
C ARG A 185 9.63 -14.76 -7.49
N LEU A 186 8.83 -14.07 -6.70
CA LEU A 186 7.64 -13.37 -7.17
C LEU A 186 7.99 -12.19 -8.10
N LEU A 187 9.07 -11.48 -7.81
CA LEU A 187 9.57 -10.43 -8.68
C LEU A 187 10.04 -10.98 -10.02
N GLY A 188 10.67 -12.18 -10.03
CA GLY A 188 11.01 -12.91 -11.26
C GLY A 188 9.77 -13.21 -12.12
N ILE A 189 8.67 -13.66 -11.50
CA ILE A 189 7.39 -13.87 -12.18
C ILE A 189 6.85 -12.57 -12.76
N ALA A 190 6.82 -11.50 -11.97
CA ALA A 190 6.31 -10.20 -12.41
C ALA A 190 7.13 -9.62 -13.57
N ARG A 191 8.45 -9.74 -13.54
CA ARG A 191 9.34 -9.33 -14.64
C ARG A 191 9.04 -10.11 -15.93
N TYR A 192 8.97 -11.42 -15.82
CA TYR A 192 8.61 -12.27 -16.95
C TYR A 192 7.27 -11.85 -17.58
N VAL A 193 6.23 -11.68 -16.77
CA VAL A 193 4.93 -11.23 -17.24
C VAL A 193 4.99 -9.83 -17.86
N ALA A 194 5.71 -8.90 -17.24
CA ALA A 194 5.84 -7.53 -17.73
C ALA A 194 6.53 -7.49 -19.11
N ASP A 195 7.57 -8.30 -19.33
CA ASP A 195 8.31 -8.37 -20.59
C ASP A 195 7.46 -9.02 -21.69
N GLU A 196 6.73 -10.09 -21.37
CA GLU A 196 5.78 -10.70 -22.29
C GLU A 196 4.65 -9.73 -22.70
N LEU A 197 4.09 -9.00 -21.74
CA LEU A 197 3.07 -7.98 -22.04
C LEU A 197 3.60 -6.88 -22.96
N ARG A 198 4.82 -6.40 -22.72
CA ARG A 198 5.47 -5.43 -23.62
C ARG A 198 5.68 -6.00 -25.03
N SER A 199 6.09 -7.27 -25.14
CA SER A 199 6.26 -7.95 -26.44
C SER A 199 4.94 -8.08 -27.22
N LEU A 200 3.81 -8.14 -26.51
CA LEU A 200 2.46 -8.18 -27.06
C LEU A 200 1.89 -6.77 -27.36
N GLY A 201 2.70 -5.72 -27.26
CA GLY A 201 2.30 -4.34 -27.59
C GLY A 201 1.53 -3.61 -26.50
N MET A 202 1.56 -4.12 -25.26
CA MET A 202 0.92 -3.46 -24.13
C MET A 202 1.81 -2.39 -23.50
N THR A 203 1.21 -1.34 -22.96
CA THR A 203 1.87 -0.39 -22.08
C THR A 203 1.87 -0.96 -20.68
N VAL A 204 3.06 -1.20 -20.10
CA VAL A 204 3.24 -1.70 -18.74
C VAL A 204 3.72 -0.57 -17.84
N TYR A 205 3.05 -0.38 -16.72
CA TYR A 205 3.36 0.63 -15.70
C TYR A 205 4.07 -0.03 -14.51
N GLY A 206 5.23 0.50 -14.16
CA GLY A 206 6.12 -0.05 -13.14
C GLY A 206 7.49 -0.36 -13.71
N ARG A 207 8.51 -0.36 -12.86
CA ARG A 207 9.91 -0.61 -13.26
C ARG A 207 10.28 -2.08 -13.11
N HIS A 208 9.74 -2.74 -12.07
CA HIS A 208 10.03 -4.11 -11.66
C HIS A 208 11.52 -4.31 -11.33
N ASP A 209 12.13 -3.30 -10.68
CA ASP A 209 13.49 -3.35 -10.16
C ASP A 209 13.60 -4.30 -8.96
N ASP A 210 14.83 -4.53 -8.45
CA ASP A 210 15.09 -5.56 -7.41
C ASP A 210 14.34 -5.33 -6.09
N ASN A 211 13.92 -4.10 -5.81
CA ASN A 211 13.19 -3.75 -4.60
C ASN A 211 11.69 -3.51 -4.83
N ASP A 212 11.21 -3.60 -6.06
CA ASP A 212 9.81 -3.38 -6.39
C ASP A 212 8.94 -4.62 -6.02
N SER A 213 7.62 -4.47 -6.04
CA SER A 213 6.71 -5.59 -5.73
C SER A 213 6.30 -6.38 -6.97
N SER A 214 5.65 -7.52 -6.74
CA SER A 214 5.14 -8.43 -7.76
C SER A 214 3.79 -8.03 -8.34
N VAL A 215 3.57 -6.72 -8.51
CA VAL A 215 2.37 -6.15 -9.14
C VAL A 215 2.71 -5.72 -10.56
N VAL A 216 1.87 -6.09 -11.53
CA VAL A 216 2.01 -5.71 -12.94
C VAL A 216 0.73 -5.02 -13.40
N SER A 217 0.82 -3.69 -13.61
CA SER A 217 -0.27 -2.89 -14.16
C SER A 217 -0.03 -2.60 -15.63
N PHE A 218 -1.03 -2.78 -16.47
CA PHE A 218 -0.88 -2.63 -17.91
C PHE A 218 -2.15 -2.14 -18.60
N LEU A 219 -2.00 -1.64 -19.83
CA LEU A 219 -3.08 -1.27 -20.73
C LEU A 219 -2.81 -1.78 -22.15
N HIS A 220 -3.86 -2.18 -22.83
CA HIS A 220 -3.85 -2.40 -24.27
C HIS A 220 -4.24 -1.11 -25.00
N PRO A 221 -3.67 -0.80 -26.19
CA PRO A 221 -3.95 0.45 -26.89
C PRO A 221 -5.40 0.60 -27.36
N THR A 222 -6.11 -0.48 -27.61
CA THR A 222 -7.47 -0.45 -28.19
C THR A 222 -8.52 -1.18 -27.34
N LEU A 223 -8.18 -2.23 -26.61
CA LEU A 223 -9.13 -3.01 -25.81
C LEU A 223 -9.26 -2.41 -24.41
N HIS A 224 -10.51 -2.15 -23.99
CA HIS A 224 -10.78 -1.53 -22.69
C HIS A 224 -10.38 -2.46 -21.52
N SER A 225 -9.91 -1.89 -20.42
CA SER A 225 -9.43 -2.65 -19.25
C SER A 225 -10.51 -3.57 -18.63
N GLU A 226 -11.76 -3.12 -18.59
CA GLU A 226 -12.87 -3.92 -18.08
C GLU A 226 -13.22 -5.10 -18.97
N ASP A 227 -13.14 -4.94 -20.30
CA ASP A 227 -13.35 -6.04 -21.25
C ASP A 227 -12.30 -7.12 -21.06
N PHE A 228 -11.03 -6.73 -20.86
CA PHE A 228 -9.96 -7.67 -20.50
C PHE A 228 -10.29 -8.46 -19.23
N ALA A 229 -10.75 -7.78 -18.17
CA ALA A 229 -11.06 -8.45 -16.91
C ALA A 229 -12.19 -9.47 -17.09
N HIS A 230 -13.27 -9.11 -17.78
CA HIS A 230 -14.39 -10.03 -18.05
C HIS A 230 -13.97 -11.23 -18.88
N LEU A 231 -13.14 -11.02 -19.90
CA LEU A 231 -12.66 -12.09 -20.77
C LEU A 231 -11.69 -13.03 -20.05
N LEU A 232 -10.86 -12.52 -19.13
CA LEU A 232 -9.96 -13.31 -18.28
C LEU A 232 -10.74 -14.06 -17.19
N ASP A 233 -11.71 -13.41 -16.53
CA ASP A 233 -12.55 -14.01 -15.50
C ASP A 233 -13.34 -15.21 -16.05
N ALA A 234 -13.88 -15.08 -17.26
CA ALA A 234 -14.55 -16.19 -17.97
C ALA A 234 -13.62 -17.40 -18.25
N ARG A 235 -12.30 -17.23 -18.10
CA ARG A 235 -11.26 -18.26 -18.25
C ARG A 235 -10.65 -18.69 -16.90
N GLY A 236 -11.22 -18.23 -15.78
CA GLY A 236 -10.75 -18.55 -14.43
C GLY A 236 -9.55 -17.71 -13.96
N VAL A 237 -9.18 -16.65 -14.68
CA VAL A 237 -8.06 -15.77 -14.30
C VAL A 237 -8.59 -14.46 -13.72
N ALA A 238 -8.34 -14.23 -12.43
CA ALA A 238 -8.78 -13.03 -11.73
C ALA A 238 -7.72 -11.92 -11.82
N VAL A 239 -8.13 -10.77 -12.37
CA VAL A 239 -7.35 -9.53 -12.37
C VAL A 239 -8.20 -8.40 -11.80
N ARG A 240 -7.58 -7.29 -11.43
CA ARG A 240 -8.30 -6.09 -11.01
C ARG A 240 -8.22 -5.02 -12.09
N THR A 241 -9.31 -4.26 -12.29
CA THR A 241 -9.35 -3.12 -13.22
C THR A 241 -9.75 -1.82 -12.53
N GLY A 242 -9.55 -0.71 -13.22
CA GLY A 242 -9.91 0.63 -12.80
C GLY A 242 -8.75 1.40 -12.18
N HIS A 243 -9.06 2.38 -11.34
CA HIS A 243 -8.07 3.31 -10.78
C HIS A 243 -7.37 2.80 -9.50
N HIS A 244 -7.67 1.59 -9.05
CA HIS A 244 -7.01 0.91 -7.91
C HIS A 244 -6.94 1.75 -6.61
N CYS A 245 -7.90 2.66 -6.40
CA CYS A 245 -7.92 3.61 -5.30
C CYS A 245 -6.70 4.57 -5.28
N ALA A 246 -6.19 4.95 -6.45
CA ALA A 246 -5.05 5.86 -6.64
C ALA A 246 -5.29 6.82 -7.83
N GLN A 247 -6.46 7.48 -7.86
CA GLN A 247 -6.84 8.39 -8.95
C GLN A 247 -5.83 9.53 -9.19
N PRO A 248 -5.25 10.19 -8.18
CA PRO A 248 -4.25 11.23 -8.42
C PRO A 248 -3.07 10.73 -9.24
N LEU A 249 -2.55 9.53 -8.92
CA LEU A 249 -1.47 8.90 -9.69
C LEU A 249 -1.90 8.64 -11.14
N LEU A 250 -3.10 8.07 -11.37
CA LEU A 250 -3.56 7.78 -12.73
C LEU A 250 -3.81 9.05 -13.54
N ASN A 251 -4.33 10.10 -12.91
CA ASN A 251 -4.47 11.42 -13.53
C ASN A 251 -3.09 11.98 -13.93
N ARG A 252 -2.07 11.82 -13.08
CA ARG A 252 -0.68 12.20 -13.39
C ARG A 252 -0.13 11.45 -14.61
N LEU A 253 -0.50 10.17 -14.77
CA LEU A 253 -0.13 9.34 -15.91
C LEU A 253 -1.00 9.60 -17.16
N GLY A 254 -2.05 10.41 -17.06
CA GLY A 254 -2.97 10.71 -18.16
C GLY A 254 -3.88 9.55 -18.57
N ILE A 255 -4.19 8.63 -17.63
CA ILE A 255 -5.00 7.43 -17.86
C ILE A 255 -6.14 7.33 -16.84
N SER A 256 -7.24 6.67 -17.22
CA SER A 256 -8.43 6.51 -16.37
C SER A 256 -8.38 5.25 -15.49
N GLY A 257 -7.54 4.28 -15.81
CA GLY A 257 -7.45 2.99 -15.11
C GLY A 257 -6.44 2.09 -15.76
N THR A 258 -6.14 0.95 -15.13
CA THR A 258 -5.31 -0.13 -15.70
C THR A 258 -5.95 -1.48 -15.42
N VAL A 259 -5.49 -2.52 -16.12
CA VAL A 259 -5.59 -3.91 -15.67
C VAL A 259 -4.40 -4.18 -14.77
N ARG A 260 -4.62 -4.83 -13.61
CA ARG A 260 -3.56 -5.19 -12.67
C ARG A 260 -3.56 -6.68 -12.36
N ALA A 261 -2.49 -7.36 -12.71
CA ALA A 261 -2.15 -8.68 -12.22
C ALA A 261 -1.30 -8.54 -10.95
N SER A 262 -1.60 -9.33 -9.92
CA SER A 262 -0.88 -9.30 -8.63
C SER A 262 -0.50 -10.73 -8.26
N PHE A 263 0.80 -10.97 -8.01
CA PHE A 263 1.32 -12.27 -7.63
C PHE A 263 1.69 -12.30 -6.16
N TYR A 264 1.38 -13.40 -5.49
CA TYR A 264 1.72 -13.57 -4.08
C TYR A 264 2.29 -14.97 -3.82
N ILE A 265 2.61 -15.28 -2.56
CA ILE A 265 3.37 -16.47 -2.15
C ILE A 265 2.81 -17.81 -2.66
N TYR A 266 1.54 -17.87 -2.99
CA TYR A 266 0.86 -19.04 -3.55
C TYR A 266 0.88 -19.14 -5.08
N ASN A 267 1.32 -18.08 -5.78
CA ASN A 267 1.41 -18.11 -7.24
C ASN A 267 2.73 -18.73 -7.72
N THR A 268 2.64 -19.41 -8.84
CA THR A 268 3.76 -20.11 -9.51
C THR A 268 4.05 -19.49 -10.88
N MET A 269 5.10 -19.97 -11.54
CA MET A 269 5.38 -19.59 -12.93
C MET A 269 4.32 -20.16 -13.88
N GLU A 270 3.78 -21.32 -13.58
CA GLU A 270 2.70 -21.97 -14.34
C GLU A 270 1.44 -21.10 -14.35
N ASP A 271 1.07 -20.47 -13.22
CA ASP A 271 -0.05 -19.52 -13.16
C ASP A 271 0.18 -18.31 -14.09
N ALA A 272 1.42 -17.81 -14.16
CA ALA A 272 1.79 -16.72 -15.05
C ALA A 272 1.72 -17.10 -16.53
N GLU A 273 2.16 -18.31 -16.87
CA GLU A 273 2.08 -18.85 -18.24
C GLU A 273 0.64 -19.09 -18.66
N GLU A 274 -0.21 -19.58 -17.77
CA GLU A 274 -1.64 -19.76 -18.00
C GLU A 274 -2.32 -18.40 -18.25
N PHE A 275 -2.05 -17.42 -17.40
CA PHE A 275 -2.51 -16.03 -17.60
C PHE A 275 -2.11 -15.50 -18.99
N LEU A 276 -0.85 -15.60 -19.37
CA LEU A 276 -0.35 -15.13 -20.67
C LEU A 276 -0.95 -15.90 -21.85
N THR A 277 -1.20 -17.19 -21.70
CA THR A 277 -1.84 -18.03 -22.72
C THR A 277 -3.27 -17.55 -22.98
N HIS A 278 -4.05 -17.33 -21.92
CA HIS A 278 -5.41 -16.81 -22.06
C HIS A 278 -5.44 -15.38 -22.63
N LEU A 279 -4.46 -14.57 -22.26
CA LEU A 279 -4.33 -13.22 -22.76
C LEU A 279 -4.01 -13.19 -24.26
N ARG A 280 -3.11 -14.05 -24.75
CA ARG A 280 -2.83 -14.19 -26.19
C ARG A 280 -4.08 -14.63 -26.98
N ASP A 281 -4.86 -15.62 -26.48
CA ASP A 281 -6.11 -16.03 -27.09
C ASP A 281 -7.15 -14.89 -27.16
N ILE A 282 -7.20 -14.04 -26.14
CA ILE A 282 -8.07 -12.84 -26.14
C ILE A 282 -7.61 -11.86 -27.22
N LEU A 283 -6.31 -11.57 -27.30
CA LEU A 283 -5.78 -10.66 -28.32
C LEU A 283 -6.03 -11.15 -29.73
N GLU A 284 -5.83 -12.42 -30.01
CA GLU A 284 -6.09 -13.01 -31.33
C GLU A 284 -7.56 -12.90 -31.78
N ARG A 285 -8.51 -12.87 -30.83
CA ARG A 285 -9.96 -12.85 -31.13
C ARG A 285 -10.58 -11.46 -31.12
N PHE A 286 -10.05 -10.53 -30.33
CA PHE A 286 -10.74 -9.29 -29.99
C PHE A 286 -9.91 -8.01 -30.19
N ALA A 287 -8.60 -8.11 -30.47
CA ALA A 287 -7.70 -6.94 -30.63
C ALA A 287 -7.36 -6.54 -32.08
#